data_64b7981720a72fb55f3628abf20f1cb5
#
_entry.id   64b7981720a72fb55f3628abf20f1cb5
#
_cell.length_a   1.000
_cell.length_b   1.000
_cell.length_c   1.000
_cell.angle_alpha   90.00
_cell.angle_beta   90.00
_cell.angle_gamma   90.00
#
_symmetry.space_group_name_H-M   'P 1'
#
loop_
_entity.id
_entity.type
_entity.pdbx_description
1 polymer ?
#
loop_
_entity_poly.entity_id
_entity_poly.type
_entity_poly.pdbx_seq_one_letter_code
_entity_poly.pdbx_strand_id
1 'polypeptide(L)'
;MHVTGQARGGNDHPVVFGGVETNLHAIWDGRIVYTLANVTAFSRDGIDPYFENLVDRLKADKLFVPKSEMTTCSNPGTPVACALAWARDSNEWNCDYAFSQDFNATDLLTSGYAAGAWPIAEIQIAKAIIRIATWFNKLVENCFHERDVVLDLVPSWVGGPNSGA
;
A
#
# COMPACT_ATOMS: atom_id res chain seq x y z
N MET A 1 -6.13 8.70 7.35
CA MET A 1 -6.26 8.96 8.79
C MET A 1 -6.13 10.44 9.22
N HIS A 2 -5.52 11.31 8.45
CA HIS A 2 -5.23 12.69 8.89
C HIS A 2 -6.17 13.78 8.36
N VAL A 3 -7.21 13.42 7.60
CA VAL A 3 -8.01 14.40 6.81
C VAL A 3 -8.87 15.31 7.68
N THR A 4 -9.40 14.84 8.80
CA THR A 4 -10.33 15.63 9.63
C THR A 4 -9.70 16.24 10.88
N GLY A 5 -8.47 15.91 11.22
CA GLY A 5 -7.82 16.26 12.48
C GLY A 5 -8.46 15.62 13.73
N GLN A 6 -9.57 14.89 13.57
CA GLN A 6 -10.20 14.16 14.65
C GLN A 6 -9.33 12.97 15.06
N ALA A 7 -9.26 12.73 16.37
CA ALA A 7 -8.46 11.64 16.94
C ALA A 7 -7.00 11.65 16.49
N ARG A 8 -6.50 12.75 15.95
CA ARG A 8 -5.14 12.93 15.44
C ARG A 8 -4.69 11.76 14.55
N GLY A 9 -5.58 11.33 13.63
CA GLY A 9 -5.31 10.19 12.74
C GLY A 9 -5.24 8.84 13.44
N GLY A 10 -5.89 8.69 14.58
CA GLY A 10 -5.88 7.46 15.37
C GLY A 10 -4.88 7.45 16.53
N ASN A 11 -4.05 8.50 16.68
CA ASN A 11 -3.13 8.58 17.83
C ASN A 11 -3.86 8.74 19.18
N ASP A 12 -5.04 9.36 19.17
CA ASP A 12 -5.86 9.55 20.37
C ASP A 12 -6.84 8.38 20.61
N HIS A 13 -6.73 7.29 19.86
CA HIS A 13 -7.44 6.04 20.09
C HIS A 13 -6.52 5.00 20.72
N PRO A 14 -6.50 4.86 22.07
CA PRO A 14 -5.73 3.82 22.73
C PRO A 14 -6.35 2.44 22.42
N VAL A 15 -5.50 1.48 22.15
CA VAL A 15 -5.88 0.09 21.83
C VAL A 15 -4.87 -0.89 22.40
N VAL A 16 -5.27 -2.16 22.52
CA VAL A 16 -4.36 -3.27 22.84
C VAL A 16 -4.08 -4.06 21.58
N PHE A 17 -2.82 -4.39 21.34
CA PHE A 17 -2.40 -5.22 20.20
C PHE A 17 -1.30 -6.20 20.61
N GLY A 18 -1.64 -7.48 20.64
CA GLY A 18 -0.73 -8.54 21.09
C GLY A 18 -0.35 -8.38 22.57
N GLY A 19 -1.30 -8.01 23.41
CA GLY A 19 -1.08 -7.77 24.83
C GLY A 19 -0.35 -6.46 25.18
N VAL A 20 -0.05 -5.60 24.19
CA VAL A 20 0.67 -4.34 24.38
C VAL A 20 -0.26 -3.15 24.16
N GLU A 21 -0.30 -2.23 25.13
CA GLU A 21 -1.00 -0.96 24.96
C GLU A 21 -0.29 -0.09 23.91
N THR A 22 -1.07 0.48 23.00
CA THR A 22 -0.62 1.28 21.88
C THR A 22 -1.75 2.20 21.41
N ASN A 23 -1.69 2.70 20.19
CA ASN A 23 -2.78 3.45 19.57
C ASN A 23 -3.11 2.93 18.16
N LEU A 24 -4.29 3.26 17.66
CA LEU A 24 -4.78 2.80 16.36
C LEU A 24 -3.86 3.22 15.21
N HIS A 25 -3.28 4.42 15.27
CA HIS A 25 -2.33 4.89 14.28
C HIS A 25 -1.11 3.95 14.16
N ALA A 26 -0.48 3.65 15.29
CA ALA A 26 0.72 2.82 15.33
C ALA A 26 0.51 1.39 14.83
N ILE A 27 -0.69 0.83 14.98
CA ILE A 27 -0.96 -0.50 14.43
C ILE A 27 -1.09 -0.49 12.91
N TRP A 28 -1.64 0.58 12.33
CA TRP A 28 -1.72 0.74 10.87
C TRP A 28 -0.41 1.19 10.23
N ASP A 29 0.44 1.90 10.96
CA ASP A 29 1.77 2.31 10.45
C ASP A 29 2.72 1.14 10.21
N GLY A 30 2.51 0.01 10.88
CA GLY A 30 3.41 -1.11 10.69
C GLY A 30 3.08 -2.38 11.45
N ARG A 31 2.47 -2.32 12.65
CA ARG A 31 2.30 -3.53 13.49
C ARG A 31 1.49 -4.63 12.79
N ILE A 32 0.43 -4.27 12.05
CA ILE A 32 -0.36 -5.21 11.24
C ILE A 32 0.55 -5.92 10.24
N VAL A 33 1.31 -5.16 9.46
CA VAL A 33 2.19 -5.70 8.42
C VAL A 33 3.27 -6.59 9.04
N TYR A 34 3.99 -6.11 10.05
CA TYR A 34 5.07 -6.89 10.68
C TYR A 34 4.57 -8.19 11.31
N THR A 35 3.44 -8.13 12.00
CA THR A 35 2.89 -9.32 12.67
C THR A 35 2.42 -10.37 11.66
N LEU A 36 1.72 -9.95 10.62
CA LEU A 36 1.13 -10.87 9.65
C LEU A 36 2.12 -11.31 8.56
N ALA A 37 3.14 -10.51 8.27
CA ALA A 37 4.29 -10.92 7.46
C ALA A 37 5.30 -11.78 8.24
N ASN A 38 5.03 -12.04 9.53
CA ASN A 38 5.91 -12.77 10.43
C ASN A 38 7.32 -12.15 10.56
N VAL A 39 7.37 -10.83 10.63
CA VAL A 39 8.60 -10.07 10.77
C VAL A 39 8.79 -9.71 12.24
N THR A 40 9.84 -10.22 12.86
CA THR A 40 10.10 -10.05 14.30
C THR A 40 10.85 -8.77 14.65
N ALA A 41 11.42 -8.09 13.66
CA ALA A 41 12.18 -6.86 13.86
C ALA A 41 12.07 -5.94 12.63
N PHE A 42 12.23 -4.65 12.87
CA PHE A 42 12.40 -3.62 11.84
C PHE A 42 13.80 -3.74 11.21
N SER A 43 14.06 -4.84 10.53
CA SER A 43 15.28 -5.01 9.78
C SER A 43 14.94 -5.14 8.30
N ARG A 44 15.79 -4.62 7.46
CA ARG A 44 15.68 -4.77 6.00
C ARG A 44 15.58 -6.27 5.64
N ASP A 45 16.43 -7.07 6.23
CA ASP A 45 16.49 -8.52 5.97
C ASP A 45 15.21 -9.28 6.36
N GLY A 46 14.43 -8.76 7.32
CA GLY A 46 13.15 -9.37 7.72
C GLY A 46 11.96 -8.97 6.85
N ILE A 47 12.02 -7.79 6.24
CA ILE A 47 10.92 -7.25 5.41
C ILE A 47 11.08 -7.63 3.93
N ASP A 48 12.31 -7.67 3.43
CA ASP A 48 12.59 -7.92 2.02
C ASP A 48 11.91 -9.20 1.47
N PRO A 49 11.90 -10.36 2.14
CA PRO A 49 11.22 -11.56 1.65
C PRO A 49 9.72 -11.39 1.50
N TYR A 50 9.08 -10.60 2.37
CA TYR A 50 7.65 -10.27 2.23
C TYR A 50 7.39 -9.45 0.97
N PHE A 51 8.19 -8.40 0.75
CA PHE A 51 8.03 -7.56 -0.43
C PHE A 51 8.38 -8.28 -1.72
N GLU A 52 9.38 -9.14 -1.73
CA GLU A 52 9.69 -10.01 -2.87
C GLU A 52 8.50 -10.89 -3.25
N ASN A 53 7.91 -11.57 -2.27
CA ASN A 53 6.72 -12.37 -2.47
C ASN A 53 5.52 -11.53 -2.97
N LEU A 54 5.30 -10.35 -2.39
CA LEU A 54 4.24 -9.45 -2.81
C LEU A 54 4.43 -9.00 -4.26
N VAL A 55 5.65 -8.63 -4.64
CA VAL A 55 6.01 -8.26 -6.01
C VAL A 55 5.78 -9.41 -6.98
N ASP A 56 6.13 -10.64 -6.62
CA ASP A 56 5.93 -11.81 -7.48
C ASP A 56 4.44 -12.13 -7.66
N ARG A 57 3.63 -11.98 -6.62
CA ARG A 57 2.16 -12.10 -6.74
C ARG A 57 1.56 -10.98 -7.59
N LEU A 58 2.08 -9.77 -7.45
CA LEU A 58 1.67 -8.62 -8.25
C LEU A 58 2.03 -8.82 -9.73
N LYS A 59 3.22 -9.32 -10.05
CA LYS A 59 3.62 -9.67 -11.42
C LYS A 59 2.71 -10.73 -12.03
N ALA A 60 2.36 -11.75 -11.24
CA ALA A 60 1.51 -12.85 -11.66
C ALA A 60 0.00 -12.53 -11.68
N ASP A 61 -0.39 -11.30 -11.34
CA ASP A 61 -1.79 -10.86 -11.16
C ASP A 61 -2.59 -11.77 -10.20
N LYS A 62 -1.97 -12.17 -9.09
CA LYS A 62 -2.52 -13.08 -8.08
C LYS A 62 -2.92 -12.38 -6.79
N LEU A 63 -3.32 -11.12 -6.88
CA LEU A 63 -3.89 -10.37 -5.76
C LEU A 63 -5.41 -10.29 -5.88
N PHE A 64 -6.10 -9.88 -4.81
CA PHE A 64 -7.55 -9.76 -4.79
C PHE A 64 -8.08 -8.73 -5.80
N VAL A 65 -7.29 -7.70 -6.08
CA VAL A 65 -7.62 -6.63 -7.02
C VAL A 65 -6.75 -6.79 -8.25
N PRO A 66 -7.34 -6.78 -9.45
CA PRO A 66 -6.58 -6.86 -10.69
C PRO A 66 -5.59 -5.71 -10.83
N LYS A 67 -4.42 -5.99 -11.38
CA LYS A 67 -3.37 -4.99 -11.59
C LYS A 67 -3.85 -3.77 -12.39
N SER A 68 -4.76 -3.97 -13.34
CA SER A 68 -5.37 -2.90 -14.13
C SER A 68 -6.12 -1.87 -13.29
N GLU A 69 -6.74 -2.28 -12.19
CA GLU A 69 -7.44 -1.38 -11.27
C GLU A 69 -6.47 -0.61 -10.35
N MET A 70 -5.29 -1.17 -10.10
CA MET A 70 -4.28 -0.54 -9.25
C MET A 70 -3.56 0.62 -9.94
N THR A 71 -3.51 0.64 -11.28
CA THR A 71 -2.79 1.63 -12.08
C THR A 71 -3.61 2.86 -12.45
N THR A 72 -4.80 3.04 -11.85
CA THR A 72 -5.65 4.19 -12.11
C THR A 72 -4.92 5.51 -11.81
N CYS A 73 -5.12 6.50 -12.69
CA CYS A 73 -4.49 7.80 -12.58
C CYS A 73 -2.96 7.77 -12.52
N SER A 74 -2.31 7.42 -13.62
CA SER A 74 -0.85 7.32 -13.71
C SER A 74 -0.22 8.37 -14.65
N ASN A 75 -0.87 9.52 -14.86
CA ASN A 75 -0.35 10.58 -15.73
C ASN A 75 0.44 11.63 -14.93
N PRO A 76 1.77 11.73 -15.09
CA PRO A 76 2.58 12.75 -14.43
C PRO A 76 2.23 14.20 -14.82
N GLY A 77 1.54 14.40 -15.93
CA GLY A 77 1.02 15.72 -16.33
C GLY A 77 -0.14 16.23 -15.48
N THR A 78 -0.75 15.35 -14.67
CA THR A 78 -1.87 15.70 -13.77
C THR A 78 -1.60 15.25 -12.33
N PRO A 79 -0.50 15.70 -11.70
CA PRO A 79 -0.03 15.15 -10.42
C PRO A 79 -1.04 15.34 -9.28
N VAL A 80 -1.67 16.49 -9.20
CA VAL A 80 -2.65 16.80 -8.15
C VAL A 80 -3.91 15.93 -8.26
N ALA A 81 -4.40 15.74 -9.48
CA ALA A 81 -5.57 14.90 -9.72
C ALA A 81 -5.31 13.44 -9.30
N CYS A 82 -4.12 12.92 -9.62
CA CYS A 82 -3.74 11.57 -9.25
C CYS A 82 -3.52 11.44 -7.73
N ALA A 83 -2.86 12.38 -7.11
CA ALA A 83 -2.67 12.38 -5.65
C ALA A 83 -4.02 12.40 -4.91
N LEU A 84 -4.98 13.20 -5.37
CA LEU A 84 -6.33 13.24 -4.80
C LEU A 84 -7.09 11.93 -5.01
N ALA A 85 -7.00 11.32 -6.19
CA ALA A 85 -7.62 10.03 -6.47
C ALA A 85 -7.07 8.93 -5.56
N TRP A 86 -5.76 8.86 -5.39
CA TRP A 86 -5.11 7.87 -4.52
C TRP A 86 -5.40 8.11 -3.03
N ALA A 87 -5.44 9.39 -2.62
CA ALA A 87 -5.81 9.73 -1.24
C ALA A 87 -7.26 9.34 -0.92
N ARG A 88 -8.19 9.54 -1.84
CA ARG A 88 -9.59 9.12 -1.67
C ARG A 88 -9.70 7.61 -1.57
N ASP A 89 -9.09 6.87 -2.48
CA ASP A 89 -9.05 5.40 -2.48
C ASP A 89 -8.54 4.85 -1.14
N SER A 90 -7.49 5.44 -0.58
CA SER A 90 -6.97 5.02 0.73
C SER A 90 -7.87 5.48 1.89
N ASN A 91 -8.49 6.66 1.78
CA ASN A 91 -9.28 7.25 2.86
C ASN A 91 -10.64 6.56 3.06
N GLU A 92 -11.18 5.91 2.05
CA GLU A 92 -12.42 5.12 2.15
C GLU A 92 -12.32 4.09 3.29
N TRP A 93 -11.19 3.42 3.40
CA TRP A 93 -10.92 2.42 4.44
C TRP A 93 -10.90 2.96 5.87
N ASN A 94 -10.80 4.28 6.07
CA ASN A 94 -10.89 4.85 7.40
C ASN A 94 -12.29 4.67 8.00
N CYS A 95 -13.33 4.98 7.23
CA CYS A 95 -14.72 4.82 7.68
C CYS A 95 -15.19 3.38 7.54
N ASP A 96 -14.80 2.70 6.47
CA ASP A 96 -15.32 1.37 6.15
C ASP A 96 -14.71 0.30 7.04
N TYR A 97 -13.48 0.52 7.55
CA TYR A 97 -12.82 -0.47 8.36
C TYR A 97 -12.06 0.10 9.56
N ALA A 98 -11.09 1.01 9.36
CA ALA A 98 -10.12 1.35 10.39
C ALA A 98 -10.76 1.92 11.66
N PHE A 99 -11.82 2.72 11.54
CA PHE A 99 -12.56 3.33 12.66
C PHE A 99 -13.97 2.76 12.85
N SER A 100 -14.35 1.73 12.11
CA SER A 100 -15.71 1.17 12.16
C SER A 100 -15.95 0.23 13.32
N GLN A 101 -14.90 -0.17 14.05
CA GLN A 101 -14.96 -1.17 15.10
C GLN A 101 -15.07 -0.54 16.48
N ASP A 102 -15.68 -1.26 17.41
CA ASP A 102 -15.58 -0.93 18.83
C ASP A 102 -14.23 -1.41 19.37
N PHE A 103 -13.37 -0.48 19.77
CA PHE A 103 -12.04 -0.76 20.29
C PHE A 103 -12.00 -1.02 21.80
N ASN A 104 -13.16 -0.93 22.48
CA ASN A 104 -13.22 -1.09 23.92
C ASN A 104 -13.00 -2.55 24.31
N ALA A 105 -12.00 -2.76 25.16
CA ALA A 105 -11.73 -4.01 25.88
C ALA A 105 -11.30 -5.26 25.09
N THR A 106 -10.95 -5.16 23.81
CA THR A 106 -10.48 -6.30 23.04
C THR A 106 -9.07 -6.09 22.49
N ASP A 107 -8.25 -7.15 22.53
CA ASP A 107 -6.95 -7.14 21.85
C ASP A 107 -7.18 -7.26 20.34
N LEU A 108 -6.78 -6.24 19.58
CA LEU A 108 -7.04 -6.15 18.14
C LEU A 108 -6.29 -7.20 17.31
N LEU A 109 -5.25 -7.82 17.87
CA LEU A 109 -4.57 -8.94 17.21
C LEU A 109 -5.44 -10.21 17.24
N THR A 110 -6.10 -10.48 18.35
CA THR A 110 -6.85 -11.73 18.59
C THR A 110 -8.35 -11.62 18.32
N SER A 111 -8.90 -10.40 18.27
CA SER A 111 -10.33 -10.16 18.01
C SER A 111 -10.78 -10.40 16.56
N GLY A 112 -9.85 -10.66 15.65
CA GLY A 112 -10.13 -10.73 14.21
C GLY A 112 -9.91 -9.40 13.47
N TYR A 113 -9.75 -8.27 14.20
CA TYR A 113 -9.49 -6.97 13.57
C TYR A 113 -8.25 -6.98 12.69
N ALA A 114 -7.11 -7.46 13.22
CA ALA A 114 -5.86 -7.51 12.44
C ALA A 114 -5.99 -8.41 11.21
N ALA A 115 -6.69 -9.53 11.33
CA ALA A 115 -6.91 -10.45 10.21
C ALA A 115 -7.74 -9.81 9.08
N GLY A 116 -8.75 -9.00 9.41
CA GLY A 116 -9.52 -8.26 8.42
C GLY A 116 -8.80 -7.02 7.87
N ALA A 117 -7.94 -6.38 8.67
CA ALA A 117 -7.12 -5.23 8.24
C ALA A 117 -6.00 -5.64 7.27
N TRP A 118 -5.51 -6.87 7.38
CA TRP A 118 -4.40 -7.37 6.58
C TRP A 118 -4.59 -7.25 5.06
N PRO A 119 -5.68 -7.81 4.46
CA PRO A 119 -5.87 -7.69 3.02
C PRO A 119 -5.99 -6.24 2.56
N ILE A 120 -6.54 -5.35 3.39
CA ILE A 120 -6.61 -3.92 3.10
C ILE A 120 -5.21 -3.31 3.04
N ALA A 121 -4.40 -3.56 4.06
CA ALA A 121 -3.02 -3.07 4.12
C ALA A 121 -2.19 -3.61 2.94
N GLU A 122 -2.30 -4.91 2.65
CA GLU A 122 -1.55 -5.54 1.56
C GLU A 122 -1.92 -4.94 0.19
N ILE A 123 -3.21 -4.75 -0.09
CA ILE A 123 -3.67 -4.14 -1.34
C ILE A 123 -3.21 -2.69 -1.46
N GLN A 124 -3.24 -1.91 -0.38
CA GLN A 124 -2.78 -0.52 -0.42
C GLN A 124 -1.27 -0.42 -0.64
N ILE A 125 -0.49 -1.33 -0.06
CA ILE A 125 0.96 -1.47 -0.34
C ILE A 125 1.19 -1.84 -1.81
N ALA A 126 0.47 -2.83 -2.33
CA ALA A 126 0.58 -3.23 -3.73
C ALA A 126 0.23 -2.09 -4.70
N LYS A 127 -0.85 -1.35 -4.42
CA LYS A 127 -1.21 -0.14 -5.17
C LYS A 127 -0.11 0.91 -5.13
N ALA A 128 0.50 1.15 -3.96
CA ALA A 128 1.61 2.09 -3.83
C ALA A 128 2.81 1.68 -4.67
N ILE A 129 3.22 0.41 -4.60
CA ILE A 129 4.33 -0.14 -5.39
C ILE A 129 4.11 0.09 -6.89
N ILE A 130 2.95 -0.32 -7.42
CA ILE A 130 2.71 -0.24 -8.86
C ILE A 130 2.49 1.19 -9.34
N ARG A 131 1.85 2.05 -8.53
CA ARG A 131 1.64 3.47 -8.83
C ARG A 131 2.97 4.21 -8.90
N ILE A 132 3.87 4.00 -7.93
CA ILE A 132 5.20 4.59 -7.91
C ILE A 132 6.01 4.12 -9.13
N ALA A 133 6.07 2.81 -9.37
CA ALA A 133 6.80 2.25 -10.51
C ALA A 133 6.29 2.82 -11.84
N THR A 134 4.98 2.82 -12.06
CA THR A 134 4.36 3.36 -13.27
C THR A 134 4.63 4.86 -13.44
N TRP A 135 4.59 5.61 -12.34
CA TRP A 135 4.84 7.03 -12.35
C TRP A 135 6.27 7.37 -12.76
N PHE A 136 7.25 6.71 -12.12
CA PHE A 136 8.66 6.92 -12.46
C PHE A 136 8.98 6.51 -13.89
N ASN A 137 8.41 5.40 -14.37
CA ASN A 137 8.61 4.98 -15.75
C ASN A 137 8.13 6.04 -16.75
N LYS A 138 6.95 6.61 -16.53
CA LYS A 138 6.43 7.67 -17.39
C LYS A 138 7.23 8.97 -17.32
N LEU A 139 7.79 9.30 -16.15
CA LEU A 139 8.69 10.45 -16.05
C LEU A 139 9.97 10.21 -16.85
N VAL A 140 10.54 9.02 -16.74
CA VAL A 140 11.74 8.63 -17.48
C VAL A 140 11.49 8.62 -19.00
N GLU A 141 10.40 8.00 -19.46
CA GLU A 141 9.98 8.00 -20.86
C GLU A 141 9.89 9.42 -21.42
N ASN A 142 9.27 10.34 -20.68
CA ASN A 142 9.14 11.73 -21.10
C ASN A 142 10.48 12.49 -21.11
N CYS A 143 11.42 12.15 -20.22
CA CYS A 143 12.73 12.81 -20.15
C CYS A 143 13.69 12.30 -21.23
N PHE A 144 13.54 11.08 -21.71
CA PHE A 144 14.51 10.43 -22.60
C PHE A 144 14.01 10.32 -24.05
N HIS A 145 12.82 10.80 -24.38
CA HIS A 145 12.34 10.85 -25.77
C HIS A 145 13.21 11.78 -26.67
N GLU A 146 14.09 12.58 -26.08
CA GLU A 146 15.06 13.41 -26.81
C GLU A 146 16.50 12.85 -26.86
N ARG A 147 16.77 11.72 -26.18
CA ARG A 147 18.10 11.08 -26.22
C ARG A 147 17.96 9.57 -26.16
N ASP A 148 18.50 8.88 -27.14
CA ASP A 148 18.59 7.42 -27.26
C ASP A 148 19.41 6.75 -26.14
N VAL A 149 19.06 6.99 -24.87
CA VAL A 149 19.67 6.28 -23.75
C VAL A 149 18.58 5.48 -23.05
N VAL A 150 18.40 4.26 -23.51
CA VAL A 150 17.63 3.24 -22.79
C VAL A 150 18.41 2.85 -21.55
N LEU A 151 18.03 3.41 -20.42
CA LEU A 151 18.43 2.83 -19.14
C LEU A 151 17.52 1.63 -18.89
N ASP A 152 18.09 0.44 -18.94
CA ASP A 152 17.47 -0.85 -18.62
C ASP A 152 17.13 -0.96 -17.10
N LEU A 153 16.57 0.11 -16.54
CA LEU A 153 16.17 0.17 -15.12
C LEU A 153 14.72 -0.25 -14.91
N VAL A 154 13.99 -0.49 -16.00
CA VAL A 154 12.58 -0.85 -15.93
C VAL A 154 12.44 -2.35 -16.10
N PRO A 155 11.97 -3.09 -15.09
CA PRO A 155 11.61 -4.48 -15.29
C PRO A 155 10.61 -4.60 -16.44
N SER A 156 10.83 -5.50 -17.38
CA SER A 156 10.04 -5.74 -18.59
C SER A 156 8.55 -6.04 -18.35
N TRP A 157 8.12 -6.16 -17.12
CA TRP A 157 6.74 -6.41 -16.72
C TRP A 157 5.90 -5.13 -16.49
N VAL A 158 6.50 -3.95 -16.48
CA VAL A 158 5.78 -2.67 -16.34
C VAL A 158 5.35 -2.15 -17.71
N GLY A 159 4.62 -2.95 -18.44
CA GLY A 159 3.77 -2.54 -19.55
C GLY A 159 4.48 -2.01 -20.80
N GLY A 160 5.10 -2.89 -21.53
CA GLY A 160 5.23 -2.69 -22.99
C GLY A 160 3.90 -3.03 -23.67
N PRO A 161 3.49 -2.33 -24.75
CA PRO A 161 2.35 -2.74 -25.53
C PRO A 161 2.61 -4.15 -26.07
N ASN A 162 1.64 -5.06 -25.91
CA ASN A 162 1.64 -6.32 -26.63
C ASN A 162 1.77 -6.02 -28.13
N SER A 163 2.97 -6.19 -28.67
CA SER A 163 3.14 -6.36 -30.12
C SER A 163 2.68 -7.77 -30.45
N GLY A 164 1.35 -7.93 -30.55
CA GLY A 164 0.75 -9.11 -31.17
C GLY A 164 1.04 -9.07 -32.67
N ALA A 165 1.73 -10.06 -33.16
CA ALA A 165 1.65 -10.53 -34.55
C ALA A 165 0.82 -11.79 -34.56
#